data_429605b8b9a5e0013fadd96341b3fb7b
#
_entry.id   429605b8b9a5e0013fadd96341b3fb7b
#
_cell.length_a   1.000
_cell.length_b   1.000
_cell.length_c   1.000
_cell.angle_alpha   90.00
_cell.angle_beta   90.00
_cell.angle_gamma   90.00
#
_symmetry.space_group_name_H-M   'P 1'
#
loop_
_entity.id
_entity.type
_entity.pdbx_description
1 polymer ?
#
loop_
_entity_poly.entity_id
_entity_poly.type
_entity_poly.pdbx_seq_one_letter_code
_entity_poly.pdbx_strand_id
1 'polypeptide(L)'
;MQSLSLLPLISLVYTSPLQLDIATQRRTKLSLETDEEGTKSALQQRLVCYERTGQYGESYAYTDYAPFLNQFDNRIQSCCFDGIWILYGDVQYNGGNTMAHNFWAYGENYCTDMPSSFINQASSLRYTGHPSDMYRDSINMYFNEYFMGEEEFAYNDAPQLNYDNRAQSIIVTGRQWWTIYQYPNYQGYSACLAPGNNGFPGF
;
A
#
# COMPACT_ATOMS: atom_id res chain seq x y z
N MET A 1 -33.16 12.31 0.26
CA MET A 1 -32.07 11.50 -0.32
C MET A 1 -31.26 12.45 -1.21
N GLN A 2 -30.18 13.02 -0.68
CA GLN A 2 -29.28 13.85 -1.47
C GLN A 2 -28.18 12.93 -2.01
N SER A 3 -28.13 12.85 -3.34
CA SER A 3 -27.04 12.18 -4.07
C SER A 3 -25.77 12.97 -3.79
N LEU A 4 -24.81 12.37 -3.08
CA LEU A 4 -23.44 12.85 -3.08
C LEU A 4 -22.87 12.58 -4.48
N SER A 5 -22.75 13.60 -5.30
CA SER A 5 -21.97 13.54 -6.51
C SER A 5 -20.51 13.36 -6.11
N LEU A 6 -19.92 12.24 -6.49
CA LEU A 6 -18.49 12.00 -6.41
C LEU A 6 -17.75 13.13 -7.12
N LEU A 7 -16.97 13.88 -6.35
CA LEU A 7 -16.11 14.94 -6.87
C LEU A 7 -15.00 14.30 -7.72
N PRO A 8 -14.66 14.84 -8.89
CA PRO A 8 -13.50 14.37 -9.64
C PRO A 8 -12.22 14.69 -8.86
N LEU A 9 -11.38 13.75 -8.71
CA LEU A 9 -10.12 13.76 -7.98
C LEU A 9 -8.98 13.63 -9.00
N ILE A 10 -7.82 14.06 -8.92
CA ILE A 10 -6.77 14.35 -7.97
C ILE A 10 -5.46 14.61 -8.71
N SER A 11 -4.67 15.54 -8.31
CA SER A 11 -3.22 15.62 -8.56
C SER A 11 -2.49 15.58 -7.22
N LEU A 12 -1.33 14.95 -7.18
CA LEU A 12 -0.61 14.65 -5.95
C LEU A 12 0.49 15.63 -5.61
N VAL A 13 0.62 15.98 -4.35
CA VAL A 13 1.78 16.69 -3.83
C VAL A 13 2.15 16.34 -2.42
N TYR A 14 3.42 16.40 -2.20
CA TYR A 14 4.10 16.43 -0.91
C TYR A 14 4.32 17.87 -0.45
N THR A 15 3.80 18.22 0.73
CA THR A 15 4.00 19.45 1.52
C THR A 15 3.55 20.79 0.96
N SER A 16 2.58 21.41 1.65
CA SER A 16 2.41 22.87 1.62
C SER A 16 3.49 23.55 2.50
N PRO A 17 3.82 24.82 2.27
CA PRO A 17 4.75 25.58 3.12
C PRO A 17 4.38 25.59 4.61
N LEU A 18 3.09 25.60 4.94
CA LEU A 18 2.59 25.54 6.32
C LEU A 18 2.84 24.19 7.01
N GLN A 19 2.83 23.09 6.24
CA GLN A 19 3.17 21.75 6.77
C GLN A 19 4.68 21.54 6.89
N LEU A 20 5.48 22.21 6.06
CA LEU A 20 6.94 22.22 6.20
C LEU A 20 7.34 22.77 7.57
N ASP A 21 6.69 23.83 8.05
CA ASP A 21 6.93 24.40 9.37
C ASP A 21 6.54 23.44 10.51
N ILE A 22 5.42 22.74 10.39
CA ILE A 22 4.99 21.75 11.37
C ILE A 22 5.90 20.51 11.33
N ALA A 23 6.27 20.04 10.16
CA ALA A 23 7.21 18.93 10.00
C ALA A 23 8.61 19.32 10.49
N THR A 24 9.06 20.53 10.24
CA THR A 24 10.33 21.08 10.74
C THR A 24 10.31 21.24 12.25
N GLN A 25 9.22 21.74 12.85
CA GLN A 25 9.07 21.83 14.30
C GLN A 25 9.03 20.44 14.97
N ARG A 26 8.35 19.46 14.38
CA ARG A 26 8.37 18.08 14.87
C ARG A 26 9.75 17.44 14.73
N ARG A 27 10.46 17.64 13.63
CA ARG A 27 11.84 17.16 13.46
C ARG A 27 12.79 17.81 14.46
N THR A 28 12.67 19.11 14.69
CA THR A 28 13.51 19.82 15.68
C THR A 28 13.22 19.33 17.10
N LYS A 29 11.96 19.06 17.44
CA LYS A 29 11.58 18.52 18.74
C LYS A 29 12.01 17.05 18.89
N LEU A 30 11.90 16.24 17.82
CA LEU A 30 12.41 14.87 17.81
C LEU A 30 13.94 14.83 17.94
N SER A 31 14.66 15.71 17.25
CA SER A 31 16.13 15.75 17.33
C SER A 31 16.67 16.18 18.70
N LEU A 32 15.84 16.78 19.55
CA LEU A 32 16.19 17.13 20.91
C LEU A 32 15.87 16.02 21.93
N GLU A 33 15.02 15.06 21.56
CA GLU A 33 14.57 13.98 22.46
C GLU A 33 15.10 12.58 22.09
N THR A 34 15.81 12.42 20.97
CA THR A 34 16.20 11.08 20.49
C THR A 34 17.60 11.01 19.92
N ASP A 35 18.60 10.88 20.78
CA ASP A 35 19.89 10.31 20.39
C ASP A 35 19.90 8.76 20.44
N GLU A 36 18.72 8.10 20.54
CA GLU A 36 18.60 6.63 20.62
C GLU A 36 17.53 5.97 19.72
N GLU A 37 16.94 6.66 18.77
CA GLU A 37 16.15 5.94 17.75
C GLU A 37 17.07 5.42 16.66
N GLY A 38 17.55 4.16 16.86
CA GLY A 38 18.28 3.42 15.86
C GLY A 38 17.51 3.46 14.53
N THR A 39 18.18 3.90 13.48
CA THR A 39 17.67 3.84 12.11
C THR A 39 17.21 2.41 11.86
N LYS A 40 15.90 2.17 11.75
CA LYS A 40 15.40 0.86 11.34
C LYS A 40 16.09 0.49 10.04
N SER A 41 16.70 -0.69 10.01
CA SER A 41 17.25 -1.24 8.79
C SER A 41 16.17 -1.30 7.72
N ALA A 42 16.52 -0.95 6.48
CA ALA A 42 15.61 -1.06 5.35
C ALA A 42 15.05 -2.49 5.27
N LEU A 43 13.73 -2.61 5.19
CA LEU A 43 13.06 -3.91 5.08
C LEU A 43 12.53 -4.09 3.66
N GLN A 44 13.21 -4.95 2.90
CA GLN A 44 12.81 -5.30 1.55
C GLN A 44 11.47 -6.07 1.55
N GLN A 45 10.61 -5.74 0.60
CA GLN A 45 9.36 -6.45 0.38
C GLN A 45 9.63 -7.92 0.01
N ARG A 46 9.11 -8.85 0.82
CA ARG A 46 9.22 -10.29 0.58
C ARG A 46 8.02 -11.02 1.15
N LEU A 47 7.44 -11.91 0.37
CA LEU A 47 6.32 -12.74 0.79
C LEU A 47 6.69 -14.21 0.56
N VAL A 48 6.53 -15.05 1.58
CA VAL A 48 6.64 -16.50 1.42
C VAL A 48 5.30 -17.13 1.70
N CYS A 49 4.71 -17.78 0.70
CA CYS A 49 3.43 -18.46 0.83
C CYS A 49 3.56 -19.97 0.81
N TYR A 50 2.67 -20.65 1.51
CA TYR A 50 2.69 -22.09 1.76
C TYR A 50 1.36 -22.70 1.37
N GLU A 51 1.43 -23.96 0.91
CA GLU A 51 0.29 -24.76 0.46
C GLU A 51 -0.64 -25.18 1.62
N ARG A 52 -0.16 -25.16 2.86
CA ARG A 52 -0.92 -25.57 4.06
C ARG A 52 -0.88 -24.50 5.14
N THR A 53 -1.84 -24.58 6.04
CA THR A 53 -1.86 -23.75 7.25
C THR A 53 -0.63 -24.02 8.13
N GLY A 54 -0.26 -23.08 9.00
CA GLY A 54 0.87 -23.19 9.90
C GLY A 54 2.24 -23.19 9.21
N GLN A 55 2.34 -22.66 7.99
CA GLN A 55 3.59 -22.60 7.19
C GLN A 55 4.13 -23.98 6.79
N TYR A 56 3.24 -24.94 6.53
CA TYR A 56 3.59 -26.28 6.08
C TYR A 56 3.37 -26.48 4.58
N GLY A 57 3.95 -27.57 4.08
CA GLY A 57 3.83 -28.00 2.69
C GLY A 57 4.82 -27.33 1.75
N GLU A 58 4.51 -27.34 0.47
CA GLU A 58 5.28 -26.67 -0.56
C GLU A 58 5.21 -25.15 -0.35
N SER A 59 6.29 -24.43 -0.64
CA SER A 59 6.34 -22.98 -0.48
C SER A 59 6.94 -22.28 -1.67
N TYR A 60 6.54 -21.02 -1.87
CA TYR A 60 7.10 -20.15 -2.89
C TYR A 60 7.31 -18.74 -2.33
N ALA A 61 8.45 -18.14 -2.69
CA ALA A 61 8.82 -16.79 -2.26
C ALA A 61 8.61 -15.79 -3.40
N TYR A 62 7.93 -14.69 -3.10
CA TYR A 62 7.69 -13.56 -3.99
C TYR A 62 8.46 -12.34 -3.49
N THR A 63 9.12 -11.64 -4.40
CA THR A 63 9.83 -10.37 -4.15
C THR A 63 9.38 -9.28 -5.11
N ASP A 64 8.44 -9.60 -6.00
CA ASP A 64 7.90 -8.71 -7.00
C ASP A 64 6.41 -9.03 -7.27
N TYR A 65 5.77 -8.21 -8.05
CA TYR A 65 4.39 -8.37 -8.51
C TYR A 65 4.19 -9.70 -9.25
N ALA A 66 3.15 -10.40 -8.91
CA ALA A 66 2.75 -11.62 -9.59
C ALA A 66 1.30 -11.52 -10.08
N PRO A 67 1.07 -11.04 -11.32
CA PRO A 67 -0.28 -10.95 -11.89
C PRO A 67 -0.93 -12.32 -12.14
N PHE A 68 -0.14 -13.38 -12.08
CA PHE A 68 -0.55 -14.78 -12.20
C PHE A 68 0.29 -15.65 -11.27
N LEU A 69 -0.33 -16.47 -10.42
CA LEU A 69 0.39 -17.33 -9.47
C LEU A 69 0.83 -18.67 -10.07
N ASN A 70 0.40 -18.97 -11.29
CA ASN A 70 0.77 -20.19 -12.01
C ASN A 70 0.53 -21.47 -11.18
N GLN A 71 1.60 -22.20 -10.84
CA GLN A 71 1.51 -23.43 -10.08
C GLN A 71 1.03 -23.26 -8.62
N PHE A 72 1.05 -22.03 -8.07
CA PHE A 72 0.55 -21.72 -6.74
C PHE A 72 -0.88 -21.12 -6.78
N ASP A 73 -1.48 -21.03 -7.97
CA ASP A 73 -2.85 -20.56 -8.14
C ASP A 73 -3.85 -21.40 -7.33
N ASN A 74 -4.66 -20.73 -6.51
CA ASN A 74 -5.66 -21.35 -5.64
C ASN A 74 -5.09 -22.43 -4.69
N ARG A 75 -3.83 -22.33 -4.25
CA ARG A 75 -3.18 -23.28 -3.36
C ARG A 75 -2.65 -22.67 -2.06
N ILE A 76 -2.75 -21.37 -1.89
CA ILE A 76 -2.19 -20.66 -0.72
C ILE A 76 -3.12 -20.81 0.49
N GLN A 77 -2.55 -21.29 1.61
CA GLN A 77 -3.25 -21.41 2.89
C GLN A 77 -2.59 -20.64 4.04
N SER A 78 -1.31 -20.29 3.96
CA SER A 78 -0.62 -19.42 4.92
C SER A 78 0.51 -18.66 4.23
N CYS A 79 0.89 -17.50 4.79
CA CYS A 79 2.03 -16.74 4.29
C CYS A 79 2.79 -16.06 5.44
N CYS A 80 4.09 -15.78 5.19
CA CYS A 80 4.94 -14.93 6.01
C CYS A 80 5.28 -13.67 5.23
N PHE A 81 5.03 -12.51 5.84
CA PHE A 81 5.11 -11.18 5.25
C PHE A 81 6.32 -10.43 5.80
N ASP A 82 7.21 -10.00 4.90
CA ASP A 82 8.11 -8.89 5.10
C ASP A 82 7.63 -7.77 4.17
N GLY A 83 7.13 -6.69 4.75
CA GLY A 83 6.51 -5.61 3.97
C GLY A 83 5.00 -5.62 3.98
N ILE A 84 4.40 -5.02 2.95
CA ILE A 84 2.96 -4.83 2.81
C ILE A 84 2.52 -5.51 1.53
N TRP A 85 1.73 -6.57 1.65
CA TRP A 85 1.32 -7.39 0.52
C TRP A 85 -0.19 -7.54 0.43
N ILE A 86 -0.70 -7.54 -0.80
CA ILE A 86 -2.10 -7.75 -1.14
C ILE A 86 -2.20 -8.98 -2.04
N LEU A 87 -3.03 -9.94 -1.65
CA LEU A 87 -3.35 -11.13 -2.41
C LEU A 87 -4.77 -10.98 -2.96
N TYR A 88 -5.00 -11.39 -4.20
CA TYR A 88 -6.26 -11.22 -4.92
C TYR A 88 -6.81 -12.56 -5.36
N GLY A 89 -8.14 -12.69 -5.28
CA GLY A 89 -8.87 -13.90 -5.64
C GLY A 89 -9.01 -14.12 -7.14
N ASP A 90 -8.59 -13.16 -7.99
CA ASP A 90 -8.54 -13.31 -9.43
C ASP A 90 -7.19 -12.81 -9.96
N VAL A 91 -6.89 -13.17 -11.20
CA VAL A 91 -5.68 -12.72 -11.90
C VAL A 91 -5.67 -11.20 -12.10
N GLN A 92 -4.49 -10.65 -12.41
CA GLN A 92 -4.32 -9.23 -12.71
C GLN A 92 -4.93 -8.31 -11.63
N TYR A 93 -4.76 -8.70 -10.35
CA TYR A 93 -5.14 -7.89 -9.18
C TYR A 93 -6.65 -7.57 -9.13
N ASN A 94 -7.50 -8.51 -9.49
CA ASN A 94 -8.95 -8.35 -9.63
C ASN A 94 -9.36 -7.23 -10.62
N GLY A 95 -8.50 -6.85 -11.55
CA GLY A 95 -8.74 -5.72 -12.46
C GLY A 95 -9.98 -5.88 -13.34
N GLY A 96 -10.33 -7.12 -13.69
CA GLY A 96 -11.53 -7.46 -14.48
C GLY A 96 -12.71 -7.96 -13.64
N ASN A 97 -12.54 -8.16 -12.33
CA ASN A 97 -13.55 -8.76 -11.45
C ASN A 97 -13.56 -8.10 -10.07
N THR A 98 -14.24 -7.00 -9.95
CA THR A 98 -14.35 -6.23 -8.69
C THR A 98 -15.16 -6.93 -7.59
N MET A 99 -15.79 -8.07 -7.91
CA MET A 99 -16.50 -8.91 -6.92
C MET A 99 -15.60 -9.98 -6.29
N ALA A 100 -14.40 -10.20 -6.82
CA ALA A 100 -13.45 -11.13 -6.25
C ALA A 100 -12.89 -10.58 -4.92
N HIS A 101 -12.67 -11.50 -3.98
CA HIS A 101 -12.12 -11.14 -2.67
C HIS A 101 -10.64 -10.78 -2.77
N ASN A 102 -10.17 -10.02 -1.82
CA ASN A 102 -8.74 -9.85 -1.57
C ASN A 102 -8.42 -10.02 -0.08
N PHE A 103 -7.16 -10.24 0.21
CA PHE A 103 -6.59 -10.30 1.55
C PHE A 103 -5.30 -9.50 1.56
N TRP A 104 -5.08 -8.72 2.60
CA TRP A 104 -3.82 -7.99 2.77
C TRP A 104 -3.32 -8.10 4.19
N ALA A 105 -2.00 -8.12 4.31
CA ALA A 105 -1.32 -8.09 5.58
C ALA A 105 0.04 -7.38 5.43
N TYR A 106 0.58 -6.95 6.55
CA TYR A 106 1.88 -6.30 6.60
C TYR A 106 2.60 -6.64 7.90
N GLY A 107 3.92 -6.56 7.85
CA GLY A 107 4.76 -6.77 9.02
C GLY A 107 6.21 -7.01 8.65
N GLU A 108 6.97 -7.32 9.68
CA GLU A 108 8.33 -7.81 9.63
C GLU A 108 8.31 -9.24 10.17
N ASN A 109 8.60 -10.21 9.30
CA ASN A 109 8.48 -11.64 9.60
C ASN A 109 7.11 -12.02 10.21
N TYR A 110 6.04 -11.40 9.72
CA TYR A 110 4.69 -11.65 10.19
C TYR A 110 4.07 -12.83 9.44
N CYS A 111 3.85 -13.94 10.12
CA CYS A 111 3.26 -15.14 9.54
C CYS A 111 1.81 -15.33 10.01
N THR A 112 0.93 -15.67 9.10
CA THR A 112 -0.49 -15.95 9.40
C THR A 112 -1.08 -16.95 8.43
N ASP A 113 -2.10 -17.66 8.87
CA ASP A 113 -2.97 -18.45 8.01
C ASP A 113 -3.95 -17.54 7.27
N MET A 114 -4.33 -17.92 6.06
CA MET A 114 -5.38 -17.24 5.33
C MET A 114 -6.71 -17.39 6.07
N PRO A 115 -7.56 -16.35 6.12
CA PRO A 115 -8.90 -16.48 6.65
C PRO A 115 -9.69 -17.53 5.86
N SER A 116 -10.63 -18.21 6.53
CA SER A 116 -11.41 -19.32 5.92
C SER A 116 -12.12 -18.92 4.62
N SER A 117 -12.48 -17.64 4.49
CA SER A 117 -13.09 -17.08 3.27
C SER A 117 -12.11 -16.84 2.14
N PHE A 118 -10.78 -16.96 2.37
CA PHE A 118 -9.76 -16.69 1.36
C PHE A 118 -8.76 -17.86 1.17
N ILE A 119 -8.87 -18.91 1.96
CA ILE A 119 -8.03 -20.11 1.86
C ILE A 119 -8.18 -20.73 0.47
N ASN A 120 -7.06 -21.03 -0.22
CA ASN A 120 -7.02 -21.55 -1.58
C ASN A 120 -7.76 -20.70 -2.63
N GLN A 121 -7.74 -19.37 -2.48
CA GLN A 121 -8.46 -18.47 -3.41
C GLN A 121 -7.53 -17.47 -4.11
N ALA A 122 -6.28 -17.35 -3.70
CA ALA A 122 -5.37 -16.39 -4.29
C ALA A 122 -4.94 -16.79 -5.70
N SER A 123 -5.07 -15.87 -6.67
CA SER A 123 -4.65 -16.04 -8.08
C SER A 123 -3.66 -14.99 -8.56
N SER A 124 -3.52 -13.87 -7.84
CA SER A 124 -2.48 -12.86 -8.06
C SER A 124 -2.10 -12.17 -6.75
N LEU A 125 -0.95 -11.51 -6.73
CA LEU A 125 -0.49 -10.75 -5.58
C LEU A 125 0.47 -9.62 -5.99
N ARG A 126 0.57 -8.60 -5.15
CA ARG A 126 1.58 -7.55 -5.24
C ARG A 126 1.89 -6.96 -3.87
N TYR A 127 3.04 -6.35 -3.72
CA TYR A 127 3.31 -5.48 -2.58
C TYR A 127 2.78 -4.07 -2.84
N THR A 128 2.71 -3.25 -1.79
CA THR A 128 2.51 -1.80 -1.87
C THR A 128 3.62 -1.09 -1.10
N GLY A 129 3.91 0.16 -1.47
CA GLY A 129 5.06 0.88 -0.93
C GLY A 129 6.34 0.69 -1.74
N HIS A 130 7.46 1.12 -1.19
CA HIS A 130 8.74 1.04 -1.89
C HIS A 130 9.29 -0.41 -1.87
N PRO A 131 9.79 -0.96 -3.01
CA PRO A 131 10.19 -2.36 -3.11
C PRO A 131 11.35 -2.76 -2.19
N SER A 132 12.29 -1.85 -1.96
CA SER A 132 13.49 -2.15 -1.15
C SER A 132 13.40 -1.69 0.30
N ASP A 133 12.32 -1.01 0.69
CA ASP A 133 12.13 -0.55 2.06
C ASP A 133 10.66 -0.19 2.32
N MET A 134 9.94 -1.05 3.03
CA MET A 134 8.52 -0.80 3.38
C MET A 134 8.29 0.44 4.26
N TYR A 135 9.33 0.93 4.93
CA TYR A 135 9.24 2.11 5.79
C TYR A 135 9.48 3.43 5.03
N ARG A 136 9.83 3.35 3.75
CA ARG A 136 10.00 4.53 2.92
C ARG A 136 8.65 5.16 2.58
N ASP A 137 8.64 6.49 2.56
CA ASP A 137 7.44 7.25 2.21
C ASP A 137 6.98 6.94 0.80
N SER A 138 5.70 6.58 0.67
CA SER A 138 5.03 6.42 -0.60
C SER A 138 3.54 6.67 -0.48
N ILE A 139 2.92 6.97 -1.61
CA ILE A 139 1.48 6.91 -1.80
C ILE A 139 1.19 6.00 -2.98
N ASN A 140 0.29 5.06 -2.79
CA ASN A 140 -0.12 4.09 -3.80
C ASN A 140 -1.63 4.23 -3.99
N MET A 141 -2.04 4.45 -5.23
CA MET A 141 -3.42 4.71 -5.62
C MET A 141 -3.91 3.62 -6.54
N TYR A 142 -5.08 3.09 -6.25
CA TYR A 142 -5.68 1.98 -6.99
C TYR A 142 -6.94 2.43 -7.70
N PHE A 143 -7.18 1.91 -8.90
CA PHE A 143 -8.28 2.35 -9.75
C PHE A 143 -9.64 1.81 -9.35
N ASN A 144 -9.66 0.77 -8.51
CA ASN A 144 -10.88 0.23 -7.92
C ASN A 144 -10.84 0.32 -6.40
N GLU A 145 -11.98 0.18 -5.76
CA GLU A 145 -12.09 0.01 -4.31
C GLU A 145 -11.30 -1.21 -3.84
N TYR A 146 -10.99 -1.25 -2.55
CA TYR A 146 -10.26 -2.37 -1.91
C TYR A 146 -8.89 -2.69 -2.54
N PHE A 147 -8.19 -1.67 -3.04
CA PHE A 147 -6.83 -1.78 -3.60
C PHE A 147 -6.74 -2.71 -4.82
N MET A 148 -7.80 -2.77 -5.63
CA MET A 148 -7.89 -3.62 -6.82
C MET A 148 -7.58 -2.86 -8.11
N GLY A 149 -7.36 -3.64 -9.19
CA GLY A 149 -7.14 -3.10 -10.54
C GLY A 149 -5.75 -2.52 -10.75
N GLU A 150 -5.65 -1.57 -11.66
CA GLU A 150 -4.40 -0.87 -11.94
C GLU A 150 -3.96 0.01 -10.77
N GLU A 151 -2.66 0.28 -10.70
CA GLU A 151 -2.04 1.06 -9.64
C GLU A 151 -1.21 2.20 -10.23
N GLU A 152 -1.24 3.34 -9.57
CA GLU A 152 -0.25 4.42 -9.73
C GLU A 152 0.34 4.73 -8.36
N PHE A 153 1.65 4.99 -8.31
CA PHE A 153 2.34 5.29 -7.05
C PHE A 153 3.33 6.45 -7.22
N ALA A 154 3.63 7.11 -6.11
CA ALA A 154 4.66 8.13 -6.03
C ALA A 154 5.50 7.99 -4.77
N TYR A 155 6.79 8.28 -4.89
CA TYR A 155 7.78 8.36 -3.80
C TYR A 155 8.27 9.78 -3.56
N ASN A 156 7.88 10.71 -4.43
CA ASN A 156 8.23 12.14 -4.40
C ASN A 156 7.04 12.94 -4.92
N ASP A 157 7.16 14.26 -4.85
CA ASP A 157 6.15 15.16 -5.41
C ASP A 157 5.85 14.85 -6.87
N ALA A 158 4.57 14.80 -7.19
CA ALA A 158 4.05 14.56 -8.54
C ALA A 158 3.07 15.68 -8.92
N PRO A 159 3.49 16.66 -9.73
CA PRO A 159 2.62 17.77 -10.12
C PRO A 159 1.48 17.35 -11.04
N GLN A 160 1.56 16.16 -11.61
CA GLN A 160 0.54 15.56 -12.45
C GLN A 160 0.60 14.04 -12.32
N LEU A 161 -0.56 13.41 -12.24
CA LEU A 161 -0.70 11.95 -12.31
C LEU A 161 -0.81 11.51 -13.78
N ASN A 162 -0.31 10.28 -14.07
CA ASN A 162 -0.50 9.69 -15.40
C ASN A 162 -1.95 9.32 -15.66
N TYR A 163 -2.65 8.92 -14.59
CA TYR A 163 -4.04 8.46 -14.63
C TYR A 163 -4.93 9.33 -13.75
N ASP A 164 -5.07 10.57 -14.14
CA ASP A 164 -5.88 11.55 -13.42
C ASP A 164 -7.33 11.11 -13.23
N ASN A 165 -7.93 11.44 -12.08
CA ASN A 165 -9.32 11.16 -11.72
C ASN A 165 -9.73 9.66 -11.68
N ARG A 166 -8.81 8.72 -11.45
CA ARG A 166 -9.10 7.28 -11.47
C ARG A 166 -8.95 6.57 -10.13
N ALA A 167 -8.30 7.16 -9.14
CA ALA A 167 -8.08 6.52 -7.85
C ALA A 167 -9.39 6.37 -7.07
N GLN A 168 -9.66 5.16 -6.57
CA GLN A 168 -10.81 4.84 -5.71
C GLN A 168 -10.39 4.36 -4.32
N SER A 169 -9.15 3.87 -4.18
CA SER A 169 -8.58 3.52 -2.89
C SER A 169 -7.09 3.85 -2.85
N ILE A 170 -6.57 4.11 -1.66
CA ILE A 170 -5.22 4.65 -1.46
C ILE A 170 -4.57 3.97 -0.26
N ILE A 171 -3.28 3.65 -0.38
CA ILE A 171 -2.42 3.24 0.74
C ILE A 171 -1.26 4.22 0.85
N VAL A 172 -1.04 4.73 2.06
CA VAL A 172 0.10 5.61 2.40
C VAL A 172 1.07 4.85 3.28
N THR A 173 2.36 4.87 2.93
CA THR A 173 3.42 4.22 3.71
C THR A 173 4.43 5.24 4.23
N GLY A 174 5.32 4.79 5.11
CA GLY A 174 6.36 5.64 5.68
C GLY A 174 5.88 6.50 6.84
N ARG A 175 6.44 7.70 6.96
CA ARG A 175 6.19 8.61 8.09
C ARG A 175 5.68 9.99 7.67
N GLN A 176 5.72 10.29 6.37
CA GLN A 176 5.32 11.60 5.85
C GLN A 176 3.84 11.60 5.46
N TRP A 177 3.21 12.74 5.67
CA TRP A 177 1.86 12.98 5.19
C TRP A 177 1.90 13.32 3.71
N TRP A 178 0.86 12.92 2.98
CA TRP A 178 0.68 13.26 1.58
C TRP A 178 -0.52 14.18 1.42
N THR A 179 -0.38 15.19 0.55
CA THR A 179 -1.50 16.06 0.18
C THR A 179 -1.85 15.79 -1.29
N ILE A 180 -3.09 15.40 -1.53
CA ILE A 180 -3.63 15.20 -2.86
C ILE A 180 -4.48 16.42 -3.26
N TYR A 181 -4.45 16.77 -4.54
CA TYR A 181 -5.11 17.97 -5.08
C TYR A 181 -6.07 17.62 -6.21
N GLN A 182 -7.11 18.45 -6.34
CA GLN A 182 -8.14 18.25 -7.35
C GLN A 182 -7.64 18.45 -8.79
N TYR A 183 -6.67 19.33 -9.00
CA TYR A 183 -6.14 19.66 -10.31
C TYR A 183 -4.61 19.57 -10.35
N PRO A 184 -4.01 19.35 -11.54
CA PRO A 184 -2.58 19.39 -11.74
C PRO A 184 -1.91 20.64 -11.19
N ASN A 185 -0.59 20.56 -10.96
CA ASN A 185 0.21 21.64 -10.41
C ASN A 185 -0.31 22.16 -9.06
N TYR A 186 -0.87 21.24 -8.24
CA TYR A 186 -1.21 21.53 -6.85
C TYR A 186 -2.35 22.54 -6.69
N GLN A 187 -3.33 22.45 -7.56
CA GLN A 187 -4.44 23.39 -7.62
C GLN A 187 -5.77 22.76 -7.16
N GLY A 188 -6.73 23.65 -6.81
CA GLY A 188 -8.07 23.24 -6.40
C GLY A 188 -8.17 22.80 -4.94
N TYR A 189 -9.20 22.02 -4.65
CA TYR A 189 -9.37 21.43 -3.31
C TYR A 189 -8.28 20.41 -3.03
N SER A 190 -7.93 20.28 -1.76
CA SER A 190 -6.91 19.34 -1.33
C SER A 190 -7.35 18.53 -0.10
N ALA A 191 -6.77 17.33 0.04
CA ALA A 191 -6.95 16.48 1.21
C ALA A 191 -5.60 15.97 1.69
N CYS A 192 -5.38 16.00 3.00
CA CYS A 192 -4.19 15.44 3.63
C CYS A 192 -4.45 14.00 4.05
N LEU A 193 -3.52 13.13 3.69
CA LEU A 193 -3.52 11.71 4.01
C LEU A 193 -2.35 11.40 4.94
N ALA A 194 -2.64 10.77 6.06
CA ALA A 194 -1.63 10.36 7.02
C ALA A 194 -1.24 8.89 6.80
N PRO A 195 0.04 8.53 7.00
CA PRO A 195 0.38 7.14 7.23
C PRO A 195 -0.21 6.67 8.56
N GLY A 196 -0.26 5.37 8.78
CA GLY A 196 -0.63 4.79 10.07
C GLY A 196 0.36 5.15 11.16
N ASN A 197 0.01 4.88 12.42
CA ASN A 197 0.87 5.16 13.56
C ASN A 197 2.13 4.28 13.53
N ASN A 198 3.27 4.84 13.98
CA ASN A 198 4.56 4.14 14.12
C ASN A 198 5.14 3.55 12.81
N GLY A 199 4.84 4.16 11.66
CA GLY A 199 5.32 3.70 10.36
C GLY A 199 4.52 2.54 9.76
N PHE A 200 3.37 2.22 10.34
CA PHE A 200 2.38 1.33 9.71
C PHE A 200 1.68 2.03 8.54
N PRO A 201 1.16 1.27 7.56
CA PRO A 201 0.42 1.88 6.45
C PRO A 201 -0.87 2.57 6.93
N GLY A 202 -1.21 3.69 6.31
CA GLY A 202 -2.51 4.36 6.40
C GLY A 202 -3.38 3.96 5.20
N PHE A 203 -4.69 3.84 5.42
CA PHE A 203 -5.67 3.39 4.44
C PHE A 203 -6.81 4.40 4.31
#